data_4cf7f48ca80cf290f8a7d8c3a3cef775
#
_entry.id   4cf7f48ca80cf290f8a7d8c3a3cef775
#
_cell.length_a   1.000
_cell.length_b   1.000
_cell.length_c   1.000
_cell.angle_alpha   90.00
_cell.angle_beta   90.00
_cell.angle_gamma   90.00
#
_symmetry.space_group_name_H-M   'P 1'
#
loop_
_entity.id
_entity.type
_entity.pdbx_description
1 polymer ?
#
loop_
_entity_poly.entity_id
_entity_poly.type
_entity_poly.pdbx_seq_one_letter_code
_entity_poly.pdbx_strand_id
1 'polypeptide(L)'
;MSQNTYCSPIVYINGKVIDYLESYNFSTAMNNTLQTLKLTFTNPDLENLDLFGEKIELYHNYGSLDGVPLFRGYITQISATDTKITANAQDPRLYLSGQDGITVDTTDSKNYDGMTLTQFLYSFISTEVNADSTVIGLSSLTEIDKPVYMTGIRERHQAPWNLITSTLAKAIDDSNFSEPLDYFIDINHRQTTSDILFRKKSLLADKASYIFSYFDGIVELRYKERPPHNVGVARTKDGETQRFIYGNTPSGKKAITLKGNFETPAEARKAAINKVLLDYNDTKEIDMTVSKCHGISLGTVVYINVPDDNIRGKYRVTGKTISFNNSKVTCKLKCNQKPIRVSDFINN
;
A
#
# COMPACT_ATOMS: atom_id res chain seq x y z
N MET A 1 -18.09 3.53 31.44
CA MET A 1 -19.15 2.99 30.53
C MET A 1 -18.78 3.33 29.13
N SER A 2 -18.28 2.36 28.35
CA SER A 2 -17.99 2.57 26.94
C SER A 2 -19.32 2.58 26.19
N GLN A 3 -19.72 3.74 25.67
CA GLN A 3 -20.78 3.77 24.68
C GLN A 3 -20.29 2.98 23.46
N ASN A 4 -20.76 1.75 23.33
CA ASN A 4 -20.72 1.03 22.07
C ASN A 4 -21.64 1.78 21.11
N THR A 5 -21.07 2.70 20.37
CA THR A 5 -21.75 3.33 19.25
C THR A 5 -21.86 2.25 18.18
N TYR A 6 -23.03 1.61 18.10
CA TYR A 6 -23.38 0.68 17.04
C TYR A 6 -23.52 1.49 15.76
N CYS A 7 -22.47 1.48 14.95
CA CYS A 7 -22.47 2.08 13.63
C CYS A 7 -22.65 0.96 12.61
N SER A 8 -23.84 0.82 12.10
CA SER A 8 -24.10 -0.12 11.02
C SER A 8 -23.38 0.35 9.75
N PRO A 9 -22.62 -0.52 9.09
CA PRO A 9 -22.07 -0.20 7.79
C PRO A 9 -23.20 -0.10 6.75
N ILE A 10 -23.02 0.80 5.78
CA ILE A 10 -23.93 0.95 4.63
C ILE A 10 -23.14 0.58 3.38
N VAL A 11 -23.71 -0.33 2.59
CA VAL A 11 -23.13 -0.77 1.32
C VAL A 11 -24.02 -0.33 0.19
N TYR A 12 -23.41 0.29 -0.82
CA TYR A 12 -24.08 0.59 -2.09
C TYR A 12 -23.46 -0.29 -3.17
N ILE A 13 -24.30 -0.94 -3.98
CA ILE A 13 -23.89 -1.59 -5.22
C ILE A 13 -24.62 -0.89 -6.34
N ASN A 14 -23.88 -0.33 -7.28
CA ASN A 14 -24.40 0.47 -8.40
C ASN A 14 -25.38 1.56 -7.94
N GLY A 15 -25.05 2.25 -6.85
CA GLY A 15 -25.85 3.33 -6.26
C GLY A 15 -27.09 2.88 -5.48
N LYS A 16 -27.40 1.59 -5.40
CA LYS A 16 -28.50 1.03 -4.60
C LYS A 16 -27.99 0.56 -3.25
N VAL A 17 -28.69 0.91 -2.18
CA VAL A 17 -28.41 0.41 -0.84
C VAL A 17 -28.69 -1.09 -0.81
N ILE A 18 -27.75 -1.85 -0.27
CA ILE A 18 -27.90 -3.28 -0.03
C ILE A 18 -28.08 -3.49 1.46
N ASP A 19 -29.24 -3.99 1.81
CA ASP A 19 -29.56 -4.47 3.14
C ASP A 19 -28.98 -5.87 3.38
N TYR A 20 -29.02 -6.36 4.61
CA TYR A 20 -28.63 -7.72 4.98
C TYR A 20 -27.13 -8.05 4.90
N LEU A 21 -26.26 -7.07 5.05
CA LEU A 21 -24.85 -7.29 5.22
C LEU A 21 -24.58 -8.05 6.53
N GLU A 22 -24.06 -9.25 6.43
CA GLU A 22 -23.67 -10.09 7.57
C GLU A 22 -22.27 -9.69 8.06
N SER A 23 -21.34 -9.58 7.13
CA SER A 23 -19.97 -9.28 7.46
C SER A 23 -19.23 -8.58 6.33
N TYR A 24 -18.17 -7.83 6.69
CA TYR A 24 -17.17 -7.39 5.74
C TYR A 24 -15.76 -7.51 6.28
N ASN A 25 -14.80 -7.58 5.37
CA ASN A 25 -13.38 -7.48 5.64
C ASN A 25 -12.73 -6.55 4.61
N PHE A 26 -12.30 -5.38 5.07
CA PHE A 26 -11.57 -4.38 4.29
C PHE A 26 -10.09 -4.45 4.63
N SER A 27 -9.20 -4.49 3.62
CA SER A 27 -7.76 -4.54 3.82
C SER A 27 -7.02 -3.57 2.91
N THR A 28 -6.01 -2.90 3.47
CA THR A 28 -5.10 -2.00 2.74
C THR A 28 -3.68 -2.11 3.30
N ALA A 29 -2.67 -1.99 2.44
CA ALA A 29 -1.26 -2.09 2.83
C ALA A 29 -0.34 -1.20 1.97
N MET A 30 0.83 -0.85 2.53
CA MET A 30 1.85 -0.01 1.87
C MET A 30 2.76 -0.78 0.89
N ASN A 31 2.41 -1.98 0.52
CA ASN A 31 3.20 -2.84 -0.37
C ASN A 31 2.79 -2.74 -1.85
N ASN A 32 2.15 -1.65 -2.22
CA ASN A 32 1.62 -1.41 -3.57
C ASN A 32 0.59 -2.45 -4.05
N THR A 33 -0.04 -3.19 -3.14
CA THR A 33 -1.19 -4.02 -3.47
C THR A 33 -2.48 -3.19 -3.51
N LEU A 34 -3.46 -3.69 -4.24
CA LEU A 34 -4.78 -3.07 -4.30
C LEU A 34 -5.45 -3.18 -2.92
N GLN A 35 -6.29 -2.20 -2.58
CA GLN A 35 -7.20 -2.36 -1.47
C GLN A 35 -8.24 -3.42 -1.83
N THR A 36 -8.60 -4.23 -0.87
CA THR A 36 -9.56 -5.32 -1.07
C THR A 36 -10.70 -5.20 -0.08
N LEU A 37 -11.89 -5.54 -0.56
CA LEU A 37 -13.08 -5.64 0.26
C LEU A 37 -13.75 -6.98 -0.01
N LYS A 38 -13.97 -7.76 1.03
CA LYS A 38 -14.79 -8.98 1.01
C LYS A 38 -16.05 -8.71 1.78
N LEU A 39 -17.19 -9.02 1.20
CA LEU A 39 -18.52 -8.85 1.78
C LEU A 39 -19.26 -10.18 1.80
N THR A 40 -20.06 -10.40 2.84
CA THR A 40 -21.00 -11.53 2.90
C THR A 40 -22.37 -10.99 3.20
N PHE A 41 -23.33 -11.37 2.37
CA PHE A 41 -24.73 -11.02 2.48
C PHE A 41 -25.56 -12.28 2.75
N THR A 42 -26.61 -12.14 3.54
CA THR A 42 -27.62 -13.18 3.79
C THR A 42 -28.94 -12.77 3.15
N ASN A 43 -29.03 -12.85 1.83
CA ASN A 43 -30.29 -12.54 1.15
C ASN A 43 -30.44 -13.36 -0.15
N PRO A 44 -31.46 -14.20 -0.28
CA PRO A 44 -31.72 -14.93 -1.49
C PRO A 44 -32.12 -14.08 -2.71
N ASP A 45 -32.64 -12.87 -2.50
CA ASP A 45 -33.05 -11.98 -3.59
C ASP A 45 -31.87 -11.41 -4.39
N LEU A 46 -30.65 -11.48 -3.85
CA LEU A 46 -29.43 -11.07 -4.55
C LEU A 46 -28.98 -12.08 -5.64
N GLU A 47 -29.52 -13.29 -5.65
CA GLU A 47 -29.16 -14.31 -6.66
C GLU A 47 -29.52 -13.89 -8.10
N ASN A 48 -30.45 -12.95 -8.26
CA ASN A 48 -30.89 -12.44 -9.56
C ASN A 48 -30.11 -11.17 -10.01
N LEU A 49 -29.12 -10.70 -9.22
CA LEU A 49 -28.33 -9.53 -9.58
C LEU A 49 -27.04 -10.00 -10.26
N ASP A 50 -26.81 -9.48 -11.45
CA ASP A 50 -25.48 -9.54 -12.06
C ASP A 50 -24.57 -8.54 -11.31
N LEU A 51 -23.85 -9.07 -10.31
CA LEU A 51 -23.02 -8.26 -9.43
C LEU A 51 -21.57 -8.16 -9.93
N PHE A 52 -21.19 -8.97 -10.90
CA PHE A 52 -19.81 -8.97 -11.40
C PHE A 52 -19.52 -7.69 -12.17
N GLY A 53 -18.39 -7.03 -11.84
CA GLY A 53 -18.00 -5.75 -12.45
C GLY A 53 -18.73 -4.53 -11.90
N GLU A 54 -19.75 -4.71 -11.06
CA GLU A 54 -20.52 -3.59 -10.52
C GLU A 54 -19.71 -2.77 -9.52
N LYS A 55 -19.95 -1.45 -9.55
CA LYS A 55 -19.37 -0.50 -8.60
C LYS A 55 -19.91 -0.74 -7.20
N ILE A 56 -19.00 -0.80 -6.23
CA ILE A 56 -19.34 -0.97 -4.83
C ILE A 56 -18.73 0.13 -3.96
N GLU A 57 -19.50 0.61 -2.99
CA GLU A 57 -19.08 1.59 -2.01
C GLU A 57 -19.48 1.12 -0.61
N LEU A 58 -18.51 1.15 0.31
CA LEU A 58 -18.74 0.85 1.72
C LEU A 58 -18.58 2.12 2.55
N TYR A 59 -19.61 2.51 3.24
CA TYR A 59 -19.61 3.58 4.23
C TYR A 59 -19.68 2.98 5.62
N HIS A 60 -18.81 3.43 6.48
CA HIS A 60 -18.82 3.02 7.87
C HIS A 60 -18.33 4.18 8.72
N ASN A 61 -19.01 4.51 9.81
CA ASN A 61 -18.61 5.62 10.69
C ASN A 61 -17.21 5.44 11.28
N TYR A 62 -16.66 4.26 11.17
CA TYR A 62 -15.29 3.88 11.55
C TYR A 62 -14.27 4.14 10.43
N GLY A 63 -14.36 5.25 9.73
CA GLY A 63 -13.41 5.63 8.68
C GLY A 63 -14.02 6.33 7.49
N SER A 64 -15.34 6.50 7.48
CA SER A 64 -16.03 7.38 6.52
C SER A 64 -16.29 8.72 7.20
N LEU A 65 -15.66 9.76 6.70
CA LEU A 65 -15.87 11.13 7.14
C LEU A 65 -16.59 11.88 6.01
N ASP A 66 -17.57 12.70 6.36
CA ASP A 66 -18.19 13.67 5.46
C ASP A 66 -18.70 13.10 4.11
N GLY A 67 -19.31 11.92 4.14
CA GLY A 67 -19.82 11.27 2.93
C GLY A 67 -18.76 10.64 2.04
N VAL A 68 -17.53 10.49 2.54
CA VAL A 68 -16.46 9.76 1.85
C VAL A 68 -16.55 8.28 2.22
N PRO A 69 -16.57 7.35 1.24
CA PRO A 69 -16.62 5.93 1.54
C PRO A 69 -15.29 5.45 2.18
N LEU A 70 -15.40 4.46 3.06
CA LEU A 70 -14.24 3.72 3.56
C LEU A 70 -13.54 2.94 2.44
N PHE A 71 -14.34 2.43 1.50
CA PHE A 71 -13.89 1.72 0.32
C PHE A 71 -14.79 2.05 -0.86
N ARG A 72 -14.20 2.23 -2.01
CA ARG A 72 -14.85 2.27 -3.32
C ARG A 72 -14.06 1.40 -4.27
N GLY A 73 -14.77 0.60 -5.04
CA GLY A 73 -14.13 -0.30 -6.00
C GLY A 73 -15.15 -1.04 -6.85
N TYR A 74 -14.72 -2.16 -7.39
CA TYR A 74 -15.51 -2.98 -8.31
C TYR A 74 -15.45 -4.45 -7.88
N ILE A 75 -16.57 -5.15 -8.04
CA ILE A 75 -16.69 -6.56 -7.69
C ILE A 75 -15.94 -7.39 -8.73
N THR A 76 -14.95 -8.14 -8.28
CA THR A 76 -14.08 -8.96 -9.14
C THR A 76 -14.37 -10.45 -9.05
N GLN A 77 -15.08 -10.87 -8.00
CA GLN A 77 -15.43 -12.28 -7.81
C GLN A 77 -16.69 -12.40 -6.97
N ILE A 78 -17.53 -13.34 -7.34
CA ILE A 78 -18.75 -13.69 -6.60
C ILE A 78 -18.73 -15.19 -6.35
N SER A 79 -19.17 -15.57 -5.16
CA SER A 79 -19.49 -16.96 -4.83
C SER A 79 -20.80 -16.97 -4.05
N ALA A 80 -21.72 -17.85 -4.46
CA ALA A 80 -23.02 -18.00 -3.84
C ALA A 80 -23.20 -19.41 -3.25
N THR A 81 -23.92 -19.48 -2.15
CA THR A 81 -24.48 -20.69 -1.56
C THR A 81 -25.98 -20.48 -1.39
N ASP A 82 -26.72 -21.48 -1.03
CA ASP A 82 -28.18 -21.41 -0.87
C ASP A 82 -28.67 -20.26 0.04
N THR A 83 -27.82 -19.78 0.96
CA THR A 83 -28.21 -18.80 1.96
C THR A 83 -27.33 -17.55 2.00
N LYS A 84 -26.18 -17.56 1.31
CA LYS A 84 -25.18 -16.49 1.40
C LYS A 84 -24.53 -16.20 0.06
N ILE A 85 -24.30 -14.93 -0.18
CA ILE A 85 -23.48 -14.44 -1.29
C ILE A 85 -22.24 -13.78 -0.71
N THR A 86 -21.09 -14.18 -1.23
CA THR A 86 -19.81 -13.54 -0.93
C THR A 86 -19.32 -12.81 -2.17
N ALA A 87 -19.08 -11.50 -2.05
CA ALA A 87 -18.50 -10.66 -3.09
C ALA A 87 -17.10 -10.22 -2.66
N ASN A 88 -16.11 -10.37 -3.54
CA ASN A 88 -14.79 -9.77 -3.40
C ASN A 88 -14.68 -8.61 -4.35
N ALA A 89 -14.16 -7.50 -3.87
CA ALA A 89 -13.99 -6.26 -4.64
C ALA A 89 -12.57 -5.72 -4.48
N GLN A 90 -12.11 -5.00 -5.50
CA GLN A 90 -10.83 -4.31 -5.52
C GLN A 90 -11.03 -2.82 -5.84
N ASP A 91 -10.12 -1.99 -5.37
CA ASP A 91 -10.16 -0.54 -5.62
C ASP A 91 -9.96 -0.21 -7.13
N PRO A 92 -10.26 1.04 -7.58
CA PRO A 92 -10.21 1.39 -8.99
C PRO A 92 -8.84 1.21 -9.67
N ARG A 93 -7.74 1.02 -8.93
CA ARG A 93 -6.43 0.68 -9.52
C ARG A 93 -6.45 -0.68 -10.23
N LEU A 94 -7.49 -1.49 -10.05
CA LEU A 94 -7.68 -2.73 -10.80
C LEU A 94 -7.65 -2.50 -12.32
N TYR A 95 -8.16 -1.35 -12.81
CA TYR A 95 -8.10 -0.99 -14.24
C TYR A 95 -6.68 -0.81 -14.77
N LEU A 96 -5.72 -0.59 -13.86
CA LEU A 96 -4.30 -0.56 -14.21
C LEU A 96 -3.66 -1.96 -14.19
N SER A 97 -4.36 -2.97 -13.67
CA SER A 97 -3.81 -4.33 -13.50
C SER A 97 -3.74 -5.13 -14.81
N GLY A 98 -4.41 -4.66 -15.86
CA GLY A 98 -4.52 -5.37 -17.14
C GLY A 98 -5.51 -6.52 -17.14
N GLN A 99 -6.26 -6.73 -16.06
CA GLN A 99 -7.28 -7.80 -15.98
C GLN A 99 -8.45 -7.55 -16.94
N ASP A 100 -8.77 -6.29 -17.21
CA ASP A 100 -9.86 -5.90 -18.11
C ASP A 100 -9.39 -5.70 -19.56
N GLY A 101 -8.21 -6.21 -19.91
CA GLY A 101 -7.64 -6.06 -21.25
C GLY A 101 -7.02 -4.69 -21.54
N ILE A 102 -7.08 -3.76 -20.58
CA ILE A 102 -6.41 -2.45 -20.71
C ILE A 102 -4.91 -2.67 -20.53
N THR A 103 -4.16 -2.59 -21.60
CA THR A 103 -2.71 -2.80 -21.61
C THR A 103 -2.01 -1.62 -22.30
N VAL A 104 -0.76 -1.38 -21.92
CA VAL A 104 0.09 -0.45 -22.64
C VAL A 104 0.63 -1.14 -23.88
N ASP A 105 0.20 -0.69 -25.06
CA ASP A 105 0.75 -1.15 -26.34
C ASP A 105 1.90 -0.23 -26.76
N THR A 106 3.06 -0.82 -26.97
CA THR A 106 4.26 -0.09 -27.44
C THR A 106 4.28 0.09 -28.95
N THR A 107 3.35 -0.54 -29.68
CA THR A 107 3.24 -0.40 -31.14
C THR A 107 2.43 0.80 -31.57
N ASP A 108 1.56 1.32 -30.70
CA ASP A 108 0.85 2.56 -30.96
C ASP A 108 1.76 3.77 -30.75
N SER A 109 1.49 4.84 -31.48
CA SER A 109 2.27 6.09 -31.55
C SER A 109 2.49 6.84 -30.21
N LYS A 110 1.98 6.31 -29.11
CA LYS A 110 2.18 6.84 -27.75
C LYS A 110 3.49 6.32 -27.19
N ASN A 111 4.57 7.02 -27.47
CA ASN A 111 5.86 6.72 -26.85
C ASN A 111 5.85 7.27 -25.42
N TYR A 112 5.65 6.40 -24.44
CA TYR A 112 5.73 6.76 -23.02
C TYR A 112 7.17 6.79 -22.49
N ASP A 113 8.14 6.39 -23.28
CA ASP A 113 9.55 6.36 -22.92
C ASP A 113 10.06 7.80 -22.71
N GLY A 114 10.69 8.07 -21.58
CA GLY A 114 11.13 9.40 -21.20
C GLY A 114 10.08 10.30 -20.53
N MET A 115 8.82 9.88 -20.43
CA MET A 115 7.83 10.57 -19.58
C MET A 115 8.14 10.34 -18.11
N THR A 116 7.79 11.29 -17.27
CA THR A 116 7.76 11.01 -15.83
C THR A 116 6.61 10.05 -15.49
N LEU A 117 6.75 9.31 -14.40
CA LEU A 117 5.70 8.39 -13.94
C LEU A 117 4.35 9.10 -13.73
N THR A 118 4.38 10.34 -13.25
CA THR A 118 3.18 11.18 -13.07
C THR A 118 2.55 11.54 -14.41
N GLN A 119 3.36 11.95 -15.41
CA GLN A 119 2.88 12.26 -16.76
C GLN A 119 2.29 11.03 -17.44
N PHE A 120 2.95 9.88 -17.30
CA PHE A 120 2.46 8.61 -17.82
C PHE A 120 1.08 8.27 -17.23
N LEU A 121 0.96 8.29 -15.90
CA LEU A 121 -0.31 8.00 -15.22
C LEU A 121 -1.41 8.95 -15.65
N TYR A 122 -1.12 10.26 -15.69
CA TYR A 122 -2.09 11.25 -16.12
C TYR A 122 -2.58 10.96 -17.55
N SER A 123 -1.68 10.76 -18.47
CA SER A 123 -2.02 10.46 -19.88
C SER A 123 -2.81 9.16 -19.99
N PHE A 124 -2.31 8.08 -19.37
CA PHE A 124 -2.91 6.77 -19.48
C PHE A 124 -4.32 6.72 -18.85
N ILE A 125 -4.46 7.26 -17.63
CA ILE A 125 -5.77 7.29 -16.97
C ILE A 125 -6.77 8.14 -17.75
N SER A 126 -6.36 9.29 -18.27
CA SER A 126 -7.25 10.17 -19.02
C SER A 126 -7.73 9.57 -20.33
N THR A 127 -6.89 8.82 -21.02
CA THR A 127 -7.18 8.33 -22.38
C THR A 127 -7.76 6.93 -22.41
N GLU A 128 -7.36 6.07 -21.47
CA GLU A 128 -7.73 4.65 -21.49
C GLU A 128 -8.73 4.31 -20.36
N VAL A 129 -8.45 4.74 -19.12
CA VAL A 129 -9.28 4.35 -17.98
C VAL A 129 -10.54 5.20 -17.85
N ASN A 130 -10.42 6.50 -18.07
CA ASN A 130 -11.53 7.46 -17.97
C ASN A 130 -12.15 7.81 -19.34
N ALA A 131 -11.96 6.97 -20.35
CA ALA A 131 -12.44 7.25 -21.70
C ALA A 131 -13.96 7.52 -21.73
N ASP A 132 -14.73 6.70 -21.04
CA ASP A 132 -16.20 6.77 -21.03
C ASP A 132 -16.76 7.40 -19.76
N SER A 133 -16.06 7.32 -18.66
CA SER A 133 -16.48 7.87 -17.35
C SER A 133 -15.30 8.10 -16.43
N THR A 134 -15.44 9.07 -15.50
CA THR A 134 -14.38 9.33 -14.52
C THR A 134 -14.39 8.26 -13.42
N VAL A 135 -13.52 7.28 -13.54
CA VAL A 135 -13.32 6.19 -12.57
C VAL A 135 -12.25 6.57 -11.55
N ILE A 136 -11.13 7.11 -12.04
CA ILE A 136 -9.99 7.55 -11.23
C ILE A 136 -9.83 9.05 -11.35
N GLY A 137 -9.83 9.75 -10.22
CA GLY A 137 -9.56 11.18 -10.16
C GLY A 137 -8.08 11.48 -10.40
N LEU A 138 -7.83 12.57 -11.12
CA LEU A 138 -6.48 13.01 -11.46
C LEU A 138 -6.04 14.27 -10.70
N SER A 139 -6.92 14.82 -9.87
CA SER A 139 -6.77 16.17 -9.26
C SER A 139 -5.65 16.24 -8.22
N SER A 140 -5.11 15.11 -7.79
CA SER A 140 -4.11 15.05 -6.71
C SER A 140 -2.97 14.08 -6.97
N LEU A 141 -2.61 13.85 -8.25
CA LEU A 141 -1.34 13.20 -8.57
C LEU A 141 -0.22 14.10 -8.03
N THR A 142 0.20 13.83 -6.81
CA THR A 142 1.33 14.54 -6.19
C THR A 142 2.57 14.21 -6.99
N GLU A 143 3.22 15.24 -7.52
CA GLU A 143 4.51 15.04 -8.17
C GLU A 143 5.46 14.40 -7.16
N ILE A 144 6.15 13.38 -7.62
CA ILE A 144 7.28 12.83 -6.90
C ILE A 144 8.35 13.93 -6.86
N ASP A 145 8.87 14.29 -5.68
CA ASP A 145 9.85 15.39 -5.48
C ASP A 145 11.03 15.36 -6.49
N LYS A 146 11.33 14.19 -7.01
CA LYS A 146 12.31 13.99 -8.09
C LYS A 146 11.64 13.21 -9.22
N PRO A 147 11.75 13.66 -10.46
CA PRO A 147 11.12 12.99 -11.58
C PRO A 147 11.65 11.56 -11.72
N VAL A 148 10.74 10.59 -11.64
CA VAL A 148 11.01 9.19 -11.96
C VAL A 148 10.55 8.97 -13.39
N TYR A 149 11.49 8.64 -14.26
CA TYR A 149 11.21 8.48 -15.67
C TYR A 149 10.82 7.04 -16.00
N MET A 150 9.82 6.90 -16.84
CA MET A 150 9.46 5.63 -17.46
C MET A 150 10.58 5.21 -18.38
N THR A 151 11.13 4.02 -18.16
CA THR A 151 12.23 3.50 -18.96
C THR A 151 11.99 2.05 -19.34
N GLY A 152 12.36 1.68 -20.57
CA GLY A 152 12.44 0.29 -21.00
C GLY A 152 11.08 -0.39 -21.20
N ILE A 153 10.09 0.32 -21.70
CA ILE A 153 8.85 -0.26 -22.19
C ILE A 153 9.19 -1.05 -23.47
N ARG A 154 9.51 -2.33 -23.32
CA ARG A 154 10.00 -3.18 -24.43
C ARG A 154 9.02 -4.28 -24.80
N GLU A 155 8.09 -4.60 -23.91
CA GLU A 155 7.14 -5.69 -24.11
C GLU A 155 5.84 -5.13 -24.69
N ARG A 156 5.32 -5.81 -25.71
CA ARG A 156 3.99 -5.53 -26.22
C ARG A 156 2.95 -5.99 -25.20
N HIS A 157 1.91 -5.18 -24.98
CA HIS A 157 0.78 -5.49 -24.10
C HIS A 157 1.16 -5.72 -22.63
N GLN A 158 1.89 -4.77 -22.06
CA GLN A 158 2.25 -4.83 -20.64
C GLN A 158 1.17 -4.17 -19.76
N ALA A 159 0.83 -4.81 -18.63
CA ALA A 159 -0.09 -4.22 -17.68
C ALA A 159 0.49 -2.89 -17.10
N PRO A 160 -0.27 -1.79 -17.10
CA PRO A 160 0.20 -0.50 -16.58
C PRO A 160 0.73 -0.57 -15.15
N TRP A 161 0.06 -1.35 -14.32
CA TRP A 161 0.46 -1.53 -12.91
C TRP A 161 1.86 -2.14 -12.76
N ASN A 162 2.20 -3.10 -13.61
CA ASN A 162 3.53 -3.71 -13.60
C ASN A 162 4.61 -2.71 -14.01
N LEU A 163 4.31 -1.87 -15.01
CA LEU A 163 5.20 -0.77 -15.43
C LEU A 163 5.42 0.22 -14.29
N ILE A 164 4.34 0.67 -13.65
CA ILE A 164 4.38 1.64 -12.54
C ILE A 164 5.21 1.08 -11.38
N THR A 165 4.89 -0.14 -10.93
CA THR A 165 5.55 -0.74 -9.78
C THR A 165 7.01 -1.10 -10.04
N SER A 166 7.34 -1.56 -11.26
CA SER A 166 8.72 -1.86 -11.65
C SER A 166 9.55 -0.59 -11.81
N THR A 167 8.97 0.48 -12.33
CA THR A 167 9.63 1.80 -12.45
C THR A 167 9.91 2.38 -11.06
N LEU A 168 8.95 2.31 -10.14
CA LEU A 168 9.18 2.71 -8.75
C LEU A 168 10.24 1.86 -8.07
N ALA A 169 10.23 0.54 -8.26
CA ALA A 169 11.24 -0.35 -7.69
C ALA A 169 12.65 -0.04 -8.21
N LYS A 170 12.79 0.21 -9.50
CA LYS A 170 14.07 0.66 -10.09
C LYS A 170 14.52 2.00 -9.50
N ALA A 171 13.61 2.95 -9.35
CA ALA A 171 13.92 4.24 -8.78
C ALA A 171 14.33 4.16 -7.30
N ILE A 172 13.76 3.23 -6.53
CA ILE A 172 14.18 2.94 -5.14
C ILE A 172 15.62 2.43 -5.10
N ASP A 173 15.99 1.59 -6.06
CA ASP A 173 17.34 1.04 -6.16
C ASP A 173 18.34 1.98 -6.89
N ASP A 174 17.86 3.09 -7.48
CA ASP A 174 18.71 4.03 -8.24
C ASP A 174 19.64 4.81 -7.32
N SER A 175 20.94 4.71 -7.60
CA SER A 175 22.02 5.35 -6.85
C SER A 175 22.12 6.87 -7.07
N ASN A 176 21.43 7.41 -8.09
CA ASN A 176 21.44 8.84 -8.36
C ASN A 176 20.70 9.67 -7.31
N PHE A 177 19.90 9.02 -6.46
CA PHE A 177 19.22 9.68 -5.37
C PHE A 177 20.06 9.69 -4.09
N SER A 178 20.16 10.84 -3.43
CA SER A 178 20.90 11.00 -2.17
C SER A 178 20.27 10.18 -1.02
N GLU A 179 18.97 9.89 -1.11
CA GLU A 179 18.22 9.05 -0.19
C GLU A 179 17.41 8.03 -1.01
N PRO A 180 17.16 6.81 -0.48
CA PRO A 180 16.32 5.85 -1.18
C PRO A 180 14.93 6.44 -1.42
N LEU A 181 14.40 6.27 -2.62
CA LEU A 181 13.04 6.66 -2.94
C LEU A 181 12.08 5.64 -2.31
N ASP A 182 11.61 5.95 -1.13
CA ASP A 182 10.72 5.09 -0.35
C ASP A 182 9.24 5.40 -0.59
N TYR A 183 8.84 5.55 -1.86
CA TYR A 183 7.46 5.80 -2.25
C TYR A 183 6.59 4.55 -2.20
N PHE A 184 5.33 4.75 -1.89
CA PHE A 184 4.28 3.77 -2.11
C PHE A 184 3.09 4.43 -2.79
N ILE A 185 2.29 3.61 -3.45
CA ILE A 185 1.08 4.05 -4.15
C ILE A 185 -0.10 3.81 -3.20
N ASP A 186 -0.77 4.88 -2.86
CA ASP A 186 -1.98 4.87 -2.04
C ASP A 186 -3.20 5.26 -2.90
N ILE A 187 -4.38 4.98 -2.43
CA ILE A 187 -5.62 5.47 -3.02
C ILE A 187 -6.39 6.25 -1.97
N ASN A 188 -6.86 7.41 -2.35
CA ASN A 188 -7.68 8.27 -1.50
C ASN A 188 -9.06 8.41 -2.10
N HIS A 189 -10.06 7.87 -1.41
CA HIS A 189 -11.44 8.02 -1.82
C HIS A 189 -11.93 9.45 -1.51
N ARG A 190 -12.61 10.05 -2.49
CA ARG A 190 -13.35 11.31 -2.36
C ARG A 190 -14.84 11.00 -2.36
N GLN A 191 -15.68 12.02 -2.27
CA GLN A 191 -17.13 11.82 -2.33
C GLN A 191 -17.59 11.13 -3.62
N THR A 192 -17.03 11.49 -4.76
CA THR A 192 -17.45 10.98 -6.07
C THR A 192 -16.40 10.15 -6.80
N THR A 193 -15.11 10.38 -6.56
CA THR A 193 -13.98 9.77 -7.25
C THR A 193 -13.00 9.14 -6.28
N SER A 194 -12.00 8.46 -6.81
CA SER A 194 -10.85 7.94 -6.07
C SER A 194 -9.56 8.40 -6.73
N ASP A 195 -8.67 9.01 -5.96
CA ASP A 195 -7.42 9.57 -6.44
C ASP A 195 -6.25 8.62 -6.15
N ILE A 196 -5.34 8.46 -7.10
CA ILE A 196 -4.07 7.75 -6.88
C ILE A 196 -3.05 8.74 -6.34
N LEU A 197 -2.39 8.37 -5.25
CA LEU A 197 -1.40 9.19 -4.57
C LEU A 197 -0.05 8.48 -4.50
N PHE A 198 1.00 9.19 -4.91
CA PHE A 198 2.38 8.79 -4.56
C PHE A 198 2.74 9.40 -3.21
N ARG A 199 2.97 8.55 -2.22
CA ARG A 199 3.32 9.00 -0.87
C ARG A 199 4.72 8.54 -0.51
N LYS A 200 5.55 9.48 -0.10
CA LYS A 200 6.91 9.20 0.35
C LYS A 200 6.89 8.80 1.83
N LYS A 201 7.39 7.61 2.14
CA LYS A 201 7.39 7.08 3.52
C LYS A 201 8.19 7.96 4.47
N SER A 202 9.28 8.57 4.00
CA SER A 202 10.13 9.46 4.82
C SER A 202 9.49 10.81 5.15
N LEU A 203 8.55 11.30 4.32
CA LEU A 203 7.84 12.56 4.57
C LEU A 203 6.60 12.39 5.46
N LEU A 204 6.21 11.16 5.76
CA LEU A 204 5.12 10.91 6.69
C LEU A 204 5.54 11.37 8.09
N ALA A 205 4.59 12.02 8.80
CA ALA A 205 4.84 12.64 10.09
C ALA A 205 5.65 11.75 11.05
N ASP A 206 6.67 12.33 11.66
CA ASP A 206 7.52 11.66 12.66
C ASP A 206 6.91 11.66 14.05
N LYS A 207 5.90 12.51 14.28
CA LYS A 207 5.22 12.61 15.56
C LYS A 207 4.20 11.48 15.65
N ALA A 208 4.25 10.73 16.76
CA ALA A 208 3.23 9.75 17.04
C ALA A 208 1.87 10.44 17.26
N SER A 209 0.87 10.03 16.47
CA SER A 209 -0.50 10.56 16.57
C SER A 209 -1.36 9.77 17.55
N TYR A 210 -0.94 8.54 17.86
CA TYR A 210 -1.66 7.62 18.75
C TYR A 210 -0.68 6.92 19.67
N ILE A 211 -1.14 6.61 20.87
CA ILE A 211 -0.41 5.79 21.84
C ILE A 211 -1.22 4.53 22.08
N PHE A 212 -0.57 3.38 22.02
CA PHE A 212 -1.19 2.08 22.28
C PHE A 212 -0.50 1.34 23.43
N SER A 213 -1.30 0.79 24.33
CA SER A 213 -0.86 -0.11 25.39
C SER A 213 -1.97 -1.13 25.64
N TYR A 214 -1.72 -2.15 26.47
CA TYR A 214 -2.79 -3.08 26.88
C TYR A 214 -3.89 -2.37 27.69
N PHE A 215 -3.57 -1.28 28.36
CA PHE A 215 -4.56 -0.46 29.07
C PHE A 215 -5.30 0.50 28.14
N ASP A 216 -4.71 0.80 26.94
CA ASP A 216 -5.24 1.80 26.02
C ASP A 216 -5.29 1.24 24.60
N GLY A 217 -6.24 0.37 24.37
CA GLY A 217 -6.71 -0.02 23.08
C GLY A 217 -6.11 -1.26 22.44
N ILE A 218 -5.04 -1.86 22.95
CA ILE A 218 -4.53 -3.14 22.44
C ILE A 218 -5.35 -4.28 23.03
N VAL A 219 -5.90 -5.13 22.14
CA VAL A 219 -6.61 -6.36 22.48
C VAL A 219 -5.70 -7.57 22.37
N GLU A 220 -4.90 -7.59 21.32
CA GLU A 220 -3.93 -8.66 21.01
C GLU A 220 -2.72 -8.04 20.33
N LEU A 221 -1.53 -8.52 20.67
CA LEU A 221 -0.29 -8.08 20.06
C LEU A 221 0.58 -9.28 19.72
N ARG A 222 1.15 -9.27 18.52
CA ARG A 222 2.15 -10.23 18.07
C ARG A 222 3.36 -9.46 17.57
N TYR A 223 4.52 -9.83 18.07
CA TYR A 223 5.79 -9.25 17.65
C TYR A 223 6.60 -10.27 16.88
N LYS A 224 7.16 -9.82 15.77
CA LYS A 224 8.11 -10.61 14.97
C LYS A 224 9.35 -9.78 14.74
N GLU A 225 10.49 -10.40 14.96
CA GLU A 225 11.78 -9.84 14.63
C GLU A 225 12.55 -10.83 13.77
N ARG A 226 13.06 -10.37 12.64
CA ARG A 226 13.97 -11.14 11.80
C ARG A 226 15.34 -10.49 11.80
N PRO A 227 16.41 -11.28 11.77
CA PRO A 227 17.75 -10.69 11.63
C PRO A 227 17.85 -9.99 10.27
N PRO A 228 18.35 -8.72 10.25
CA PRO A 228 18.51 -7.96 9.02
C PRO A 228 19.60 -8.56 8.13
N HIS A 229 19.48 -8.28 6.83
CA HIS A 229 20.64 -8.35 5.96
C HIS A 229 21.54 -7.15 6.29
N ASN A 230 22.73 -7.42 6.70
CA ASN A 230 23.69 -6.40 7.12
C ASN A 230 24.87 -6.22 6.14
N VAL A 231 24.82 -6.94 5.03
CA VAL A 231 25.80 -6.83 3.95
C VAL A 231 25.09 -6.58 2.64
N GLY A 232 25.33 -5.43 2.04
CA GLY A 232 24.89 -5.10 0.68
C GLY A 232 26.00 -5.41 -0.31
N VAL A 233 25.67 -6.07 -1.43
CA VAL A 233 26.60 -6.39 -2.51
C VAL A 233 26.00 -5.90 -3.82
N ALA A 234 26.74 -5.06 -4.54
CA ALA A 234 26.37 -4.59 -5.86
C ALA A 234 27.56 -4.73 -6.82
N ARG A 235 27.28 -4.90 -8.13
CA ARG A 235 28.32 -5.04 -9.15
C ARG A 235 28.21 -3.96 -10.19
N THR A 236 29.37 -3.45 -10.63
CA THR A 236 29.45 -2.59 -11.81
C THR A 236 29.30 -3.39 -13.10
N LYS A 237 29.09 -2.72 -14.21
CA LYS A 237 29.06 -3.32 -15.57
C LYS A 237 30.37 -4.07 -15.87
N ASP A 238 31.50 -3.55 -15.41
CA ASP A 238 32.82 -4.16 -15.59
C ASP A 238 33.10 -5.32 -14.62
N GLY A 239 32.13 -5.70 -13.82
CA GLY A 239 32.22 -6.83 -12.89
C GLY A 239 32.85 -6.50 -11.54
N GLU A 240 33.26 -5.26 -11.29
CA GLU A 240 33.78 -4.85 -9.99
C GLU A 240 32.67 -4.96 -8.92
N THR A 241 33.01 -5.57 -7.78
CA THR A 241 32.05 -5.80 -6.69
C THR A 241 32.25 -4.78 -5.60
N GLN A 242 31.20 -4.02 -5.30
CA GLN A 242 31.13 -3.12 -4.17
C GLN A 242 30.37 -3.78 -3.02
N ARG A 243 30.90 -3.65 -1.81
CA ARG A 243 30.33 -4.25 -0.61
C ARG A 243 30.20 -3.21 0.48
N PHE A 244 29.03 -3.18 1.11
CA PHE A 244 28.75 -2.37 2.30
C PHE A 244 28.36 -3.28 3.46
N ILE A 245 28.91 -3.04 4.65
CA ILE A 245 28.61 -3.80 5.87
C ILE A 245 28.07 -2.82 6.90
N TYR A 246 26.89 -3.11 7.43
CA TYR A 246 26.23 -2.34 8.47
C TYR A 246 26.15 -3.12 9.77
N GLY A 247 26.82 -2.61 10.80
CA GLY A 247 26.80 -3.20 12.14
C GLY A 247 27.33 -4.62 12.25
N ASN A 248 27.41 -5.10 13.47
CA ASN A 248 27.65 -6.51 13.79
C ASN A 248 26.34 -7.11 14.31
N THR A 249 25.84 -8.15 13.65
CA THR A 249 24.71 -8.93 14.18
C THR A 249 25.21 -10.20 14.84
N PRO A 250 24.60 -10.62 15.96
CA PRO A 250 24.95 -11.89 16.63
C PRO A 250 24.79 -13.10 15.70
N SER A 251 23.88 -13.02 14.73
CA SER A 251 23.63 -14.07 13.74
C SER A 251 24.61 -14.09 12.56
N GLY A 252 25.68 -13.26 12.60
CA GLY A 252 26.68 -13.20 11.56
C GLY A 252 26.31 -12.28 10.38
N LYS A 253 27.05 -12.43 9.28
CA LYS A 253 26.88 -11.60 8.09
C LYS A 253 25.86 -12.22 7.14
N LYS A 254 24.72 -11.55 6.96
CA LYS A 254 23.72 -11.90 5.94
C LYS A 254 23.78 -10.92 4.79
N ALA A 255 24.05 -11.42 3.59
CA ALA A 255 24.22 -10.61 2.39
C ALA A 255 22.94 -10.51 1.59
N ILE A 256 22.64 -9.30 1.09
CA ILE A 256 21.65 -9.05 0.05
C ILE A 256 22.38 -8.56 -1.21
N THR A 257 22.13 -9.23 -2.33
CA THR A 257 22.78 -8.90 -3.60
C THR A 257 21.81 -8.13 -4.48
N LEU A 258 22.27 -6.99 -4.97
CA LEU A 258 21.53 -6.18 -5.95
C LEU A 258 21.73 -6.74 -7.35
N LYS A 259 20.60 -6.94 -8.04
CA LYS A 259 20.59 -7.24 -9.48
C LYS A 259 20.58 -5.90 -10.22
N GLY A 260 21.71 -5.53 -10.78
CA GLY A 260 21.83 -4.30 -11.57
C GLY A 260 23.26 -4.15 -12.07
N ASN A 261 23.41 -3.46 -13.20
CA ASN A 261 24.69 -3.12 -13.77
C ASN A 261 24.91 -1.64 -13.53
N PHE A 262 25.66 -1.28 -12.52
CA PHE A 262 25.98 0.10 -12.18
C PHE A 262 27.15 0.59 -13.02
N GLU A 263 27.10 1.85 -13.46
CA GLU A 263 28.14 2.43 -14.32
C GLU A 263 29.45 2.63 -13.54
N THR A 264 29.35 3.03 -12.28
CA THR A 264 30.52 3.36 -11.46
C THR A 264 30.53 2.60 -10.13
N PRO A 265 31.74 2.39 -9.52
CA PRO A 265 31.85 1.80 -8.18
C PRO A 265 31.11 2.62 -7.10
N ALA A 266 31.07 3.95 -7.24
CA ALA A 266 30.38 4.83 -6.30
C ALA A 266 28.86 4.62 -6.32
N GLU A 267 28.26 4.47 -7.50
CA GLU A 267 26.84 4.13 -7.66
C GLU A 267 26.53 2.77 -7.07
N ALA A 268 27.31 1.75 -7.41
CA ALA A 268 27.15 0.41 -6.88
C ALA A 268 27.20 0.40 -5.35
N ARG A 269 28.18 1.11 -4.76
CA ARG A 269 28.31 1.23 -3.30
C ARG A 269 27.11 1.91 -2.68
N LYS A 270 26.61 3.01 -3.26
CA LYS A 270 25.47 3.74 -2.76
C LYS A 270 24.19 2.92 -2.82
N ALA A 271 23.98 2.17 -3.91
CA ALA A 271 22.87 1.25 -4.03
C ALA A 271 22.94 0.13 -2.98
N ALA A 272 24.11 -0.42 -2.71
CA ALA A 272 24.33 -1.42 -1.66
C ALA A 272 23.99 -0.87 -0.26
N ILE A 273 24.36 0.37 0.05
CA ILE A 273 24.01 1.07 1.30
C ILE A 273 22.50 1.21 1.41
N ASN A 274 21.86 1.76 0.39
CA ASN A 274 20.42 2.00 0.39
C ASN A 274 19.62 0.71 0.60
N LYS A 275 20.04 -0.38 -0.05
CA LYS A 275 19.37 -1.68 0.08
C LYS A 275 19.47 -2.27 1.47
N VAL A 276 20.64 -2.19 2.10
CA VAL A 276 20.84 -2.66 3.48
C VAL A 276 19.99 -1.85 4.44
N LEU A 277 19.94 -0.52 4.30
CA LEU A 277 19.16 0.34 5.19
C LEU A 277 17.66 0.09 5.04
N LEU A 278 17.17 -0.11 3.83
CA LEU A 278 15.76 -0.47 3.60
C LEU A 278 15.42 -1.80 4.25
N ASP A 279 16.27 -2.83 4.08
CA ASP A 279 16.04 -4.14 4.69
C ASP A 279 16.12 -4.08 6.23
N TYR A 280 17.02 -3.28 6.78
CA TYR A 280 17.15 -3.10 8.23
C TYR A 280 15.88 -2.48 8.84
N ASN A 281 15.24 -1.58 8.13
CA ASN A 281 14.00 -0.92 8.57
C ASN A 281 12.80 -1.87 8.63
N ASP A 282 12.84 -2.99 7.89
CA ASP A 282 11.75 -3.97 7.82
C ASP A 282 11.95 -5.17 8.76
N THR A 283 12.89 -5.09 9.70
CA THR A 283 13.23 -6.23 10.58
C THR A 283 12.27 -6.47 11.71
N LYS A 284 11.59 -5.42 12.18
CA LYS A 284 10.67 -5.47 13.32
C LYS A 284 9.25 -5.21 12.84
N GLU A 285 8.41 -6.22 12.97
CA GLU A 285 7.01 -6.18 12.58
C GLU A 285 6.13 -6.42 13.80
N ILE A 286 5.11 -5.60 13.95
CA ILE A 286 4.09 -5.75 14.98
C ILE A 286 2.74 -5.89 14.29
N ASP A 287 2.06 -6.99 14.59
CA ASP A 287 0.65 -7.19 14.27
C ASP A 287 -0.15 -6.98 15.56
N MET A 288 -1.04 -6.00 15.56
CA MET A 288 -1.89 -5.75 16.74
C MET A 288 -3.36 -5.63 16.37
N THR A 289 -4.20 -6.20 17.22
CA THR A 289 -5.64 -5.97 17.20
C THR A 289 -5.95 -4.84 18.15
N VAL A 290 -6.64 -3.81 17.67
CA VAL A 290 -6.98 -2.62 18.47
C VAL A 290 -8.48 -2.42 18.53
N SER A 291 -8.94 -1.85 19.65
CA SER A 291 -10.36 -1.56 19.89
C SER A 291 -10.86 -0.37 19.06
N LYS A 292 -9.96 0.54 18.68
CA LYS A 292 -10.28 1.76 17.92
C LYS A 292 -9.21 2.01 16.88
N CYS A 293 -9.63 2.22 15.64
CA CYS A 293 -8.73 2.56 14.53
C CYS A 293 -9.23 3.73 13.68
N HIS A 294 -10.19 4.50 14.21
CA HIS A 294 -10.70 5.68 13.52
C HIS A 294 -9.58 6.70 13.32
N GLY A 295 -9.50 7.26 12.13
CA GLY A 295 -8.47 8.24 11.78
C GLY A 295 -7.06 7.68 11.56
N ILE A 296 -6.83 6.38 11.80
CA ILE A 296 -5.54 5.75 11.53
C ILE A 296 -5.49 5.36 10.04
N SER A 297 -4.59 5.98 9.31
CA SER A 297 -4.31 5.68 7.90
C SER A 297 -2.94 5.03 7.73
N LEU A 298 -2.67 4.48 6.56
CA LEU A 298 -1.34 4.01 6.20
C LEU A 298 -0.32 5.12 6.38
N GLY A 299 0.84 4.79 6.93
CA GLY A 299 1.91 5.74 7.20
C GLY A 299 1.78 6.51 8.51
N THR A 300 0.65 6.43 9.21
CA THR A 300 0.52 7.02 10.56
C THR A 300 1.58 6.44 11.50
N VAL A 301 2.24 7.30 12.26
CA VAL A 301 3.16 6.88 13.32
C VAL A 301 2.37 6.71 14.61
N VAL A 302 2.55 5.55 15.22
CA VAL A 302 1.96 5.18 16.52
C VAL A 302 3.07 4.93 17.51
N TYR A 303 2.85 5.27 18.78
CA TYR A 303 3.75 4.90 19.86
C TYR A 303 3.17 3.68 20.57
N ILE A 304 3.92 2.59 20.61
CA ILE A 304 3.52 1.35 21.29
C ILE A 304 4.30 1.27 22.58
N ASN A 305 3.59 1.08 23.70
CA ASN A 305 4.16 0.99 25.05
C ASN A 305 3.64 -0.26 25.75
N VAL A 306 4.35 -1.35 25.56
CA VAL A 306 4.07 -2.65 26.15
C VAL A 306 5.36 -3.16 26.82
N PRO A 307 5.67 -2.65 28.04
CA PRO A 307 6.94 -2.94 28.71
C PRO A 307 7.14 -4.42 29.02
N ASP A 308 6.07 -5.13 29.37
CA ASP A 308 6.09 -6.56 29.71
C ASP A 308 6.59 -7.43 28.55
N ASP A 309 6.36 -7.00 27.31
CA ASP A 309 6.84 -7.67 26.11
C ASP A 309 8.13 -7.03 25.55
N ASN A 310 8.76 -6.11 26.26
CA ASN A 310 9.91 -5.32 25.81
C ASN A 310 9.64 -4.50 24.53
N ILE A 311 8.38 -4.17 24.25
CA ILE A 311 7.98 -3.40 23.08
C ILE A 311 7.69 -1.97 23.50
N ARG A 312 8.61 -1.08 23.18
CA ARG A 312 8.48 0.35 23.46
C ARG A 312 9.08 1.16 22.31
N GLY A 313 8.29 2.02 21.69
CA GLY A 313 8.82 2.89 20.64
C GLY A 313 7.81 3.38 19.62
N LYS A 314 8.33 4.05 18.62
CA LYS A 314 7.57 4.57 17.49
C LYS A 314 7.55 3.55 16.35
N TYR A 315 6.37 3.25 15.87
CA TYR A 315 6.13 2.33 14.76
C TYR A 315 5.25 3.00 13.72
N ARG A 316 5.42 2.61 12.47
CA ARG A 316 4.63 3.11 11.35
C ARG A 316 3.62 2.07 10.92
N VAL A 317 2.37 2.48 10.76
CA VAL A 317 1.31 1.61 10.24
C VAL A 317 1.56 1.35 8.77
N THR A 318 1.82 0.09 8.43
CA THR A 318 2.09 -0.39 7.06
C THR A 318 0.95 -1.20 6.48
N GLY A 319 0.02 -1.64 7.33
CA GLY A 319 -1.18 -2.34 6.92
C GLY A 319 -2.32 -2.11 7.89
N LYS A 320 -3.54 -2.16 7.37
CA LYS A 320 -4.76 -1.99 8.14
C LYS A 320 -5.83 -2.93 7.60
N THR A 321 -6.48 -3.65 8.50
CA THR A 321 -7.63 -4.49 8.18
C THR A 321 -8.75 -4.15 9.14
N ILE A 322 -9.92 -3.83 8.60
CA ILE A 322 -11.15 -3.61 9.36
C ILE A 322 -12.11 -4.73 9.03
N SER A 323 -12.57 -5.43 10.04
CA SER A 323 -13.56 -6.51 9.91
C SER A 323 -14.80 -6.14 10.72
N PHE A 324 -15.94 -6.40 10.12
CA PHE A 324 -17.25 -6.32 10.76
C PHE A 324 -17.90 -7.69 10.70
N ASN A 325 -18.40 -8.15 11.84
CA ASN A 325 -19.13 -9.40 11.93
C ASN A 325 -20.03 -9.36 13.17
N ASN A 326 -21.29 -9.75 13.02
CA ASN A 326 -22.27 -9.77 14.12
C ASN A 326 -22.27 -8.46 14.96
N SER A 327 -22.36 -7.32 14.30
CA SER A 327 -22.36 -5.98 14.90
C SER A 327 -21.06 -5.59 15.64
N LYS A 328 -20.00 -6.41 15.53
CA LYS A 328 -18.71 -6.14 16.13
C LYS A 328 -17.70 -5.72 15.09
N VAL A 329 -17.05 -4.57 15.30
CA VAL A 329 -15.93 -4.10 14.52
C VAL A 329 -14.62 -4.51 15.17
N THR A 330 -13.72 -5.04 14.38
CA THR A 330 -12.35 -5.38 14.79
C THR A 330 -11.37 -4.70 13.84
N CYS A 331 -10.36 -4.05 14.40
CA CYS A 331 -9.31 -3.43 13.61
C CYS A 331 -7.98 -4.10 13.89
N LYS A 332 -7.30 -4.55 12.83
CA LYS A 332 -5.94 -5.07 12.90
C LYS A 332 -5.00 -4.09 12.22
N LEU A 333 -3.92 -3.75 12.89
CA LEU A 333 -2.86 -2.90 12.38
C LEU A 333 -1.58 -3.70 12.26
N LYS A 334 -0.94 -3.57 11.10
CA LYS A 334 0.41 -4.04 10.87
C LYS A 334 1.34 -2.85 10.93
N CYS A 335 2.37 -2.93 11.76
CA CYS A 335 3.28 -1.83 12.00
C CYS A 335 4.73 -2.28 11.87
N ASN A 336 5.57 -1.45 11.23
CA ASN A 336 7.00 -1.67 11.15
C ASN A 336 7.71 -0.60 11.99
N GLN A 337 8.95 -0.89 12.41
CA GLN A 337 9.78 0.10 13.09
C GLN A 337 9.96 1.33 12.18
N LYS A 338 10.05 2.53 12.79
CA LYS A 338 10.30 3.75 12.05
C LYS A 338 11.59 3.61 11.22
N PRO A 339 11.60 3.96 9.93
CA PRO A 339 12.79 3.93 9.10
C PRO A 339 13.91 4.80 9.68
N ILE A 340 15.12 4.27 9.67
CA ILE A 340 16.33 5.01 9.96
C ILE A 340 16.73 5.72 8.66
N ARG A 341 17.08 7.00 8.73
CA ARG A 341 17.48 7.79 7.57
C ARG A 341 18.98 7.65 7.31
N VAL A 342 19.39 7.77 6.04
CA VAL A 342 20.82 7.84 5.67
C VAL A 342 21.50 9.02 6.37
N SER A 343 20.78 10.15 6.54
CA SER A 343 21.28 11.33 7.27
C SER A 343 21.66 11.03 8.72
N ASP A 344 21.06 10.02 9.33
CA ASP A 344 21.36 9.64 10.72
C ASP A 344 22.75 8.99 10.85
N PHE A 345 23.37 8.62 9.72
CA PHE A 345 24.70 7.99 9.65
C PHE A 345 25.79 8.87 9.07
N ILE A 346 25.45 9.94 8.36
CA ILE A 346 26.45 10.84 7.73
C ILE A 346 26.97 11.86 8.72
N ASN A 347 26.23 12.14 9.80
CA ASN A 347 26.55 13.12 10.83
C ASN A 347 27.25 12.52 12.07
N ASN A 348 27.67 11.28 12.03
CA ASN A 348 28.52 10.57 12.96
C ASN A 348 29.75 10.06 12.21
#